data_421a86889c00473081363dfe98e4a006
#
_entry.id   421a86889c00473081363dfe98e4a006
#
_cell.length_a   1.000
_cell.length_b   1.000
_cell.length_c   1.000
_cell.angle_alpha   90.00
_cell.angle_beta   90.00
_cell.angle_gamma   90.00
#
_symmetry.space_group_name_H-M   'P 1'
#
loop_
_entity.id
_entity.type
_entity.pdbx_description
1 polymer ?
#
loop_
_entity_poly.entity_id
_entity_poly.type
_entity_poly.pdbx_seq_one_letter_code
_entity_poly.pdbx_strand_id
1 'polypeptide(L)'
;MSEHNYKYTDEQLSLNEAANYNLLLQVDPHSFSYAIAYKKKLLAWAENCPLGELANPQELQEVLTANYKQVITGLTSGAFTLMPEALFDNEYAANIARLLDVAETDSVYAQPLDSKNTIIYKVDQTASAAQGVFENETIVYRAKGWIIAVANNYPTSTDLYLNIENGTVEILNFNYDKLRFYNLFPYKNHEELAYFSAFVADELGMSPESLTLVLSGDVNASDKSFTYLAEFFGKVKINDTQVLVLPEQVVPHKILSLAALSLCASSEEN
;
A
#
# COMPACT_ATOMS: atom_id res chain seq x y z
N MET A 1 -9.84 2.29 17.13
CA MET A 1 -9.14 1.15 16.50
C MET A 1 -10.21 0.15 16.13
N SER A 2 -10.44 -0.07 14.84
CA SER A 2 -11.40 -1.08 14.38
C SER A 2 -10.74 -2.45 14.51
N GLU A 3 -11.20 -3.27 15.44
CA GLU A 3 -10.77 -4.67 15.60
C GLU A 3 -11.41 -5.58 14.53
N HIS A 4 -11.35 -5.18 13.27
CA HIS A 4 -11.85 -6.06 12.21
C HIS A 4 -10.68 -6.87 11.67
N ASN A 5 -10.46 -8.04 12.25
CA ASN A 5 -9.58 -9.06 11.68
C ASN A 5 -10.31 -9.71 10.49
N TYR A 6 -10.06 -9.21 9.29
CA TYR A 6 -10.54 -9.87 8.08
C TYR A 6 -9.71 -11.13 7.83
N LYS A 7 -10.39 -12.22 7.48
CA LYS A 7 -9.75 -13.48 7.12
C LYS A 7 -10.56 -14.18 6.03
N TYR A 8 -9.85 -14.64 5.02
CA TYR A 8 -10.42 -15.44 3.93
C TYR A 8 -9.48 -16.59 3.57
N THR A 9 -10.03 -17.75 3.25
CA THR A 9 -9.30 -18.89 2.71
C THR A 9 -10.19 -19.59 1.68
N ASP A 10 -9.70 -19.73 0.45
CA ASP A 10 -10.36 -20.47 -0.63
C ASP A 10 -10.25 -21.97 -0.38
N GLU A 11 -11.31 -22.73 -0.66
CA GLU A 11 -11.32 -24.19 -0.49
C GLU A 11 -10.30 -24.91 -1.40
N GLN A 12 -9.86 -24.25 -2.46
CA GLN A 12 -8.87 -24.78 -3.41
C GLN A 12 -7.41 -24.47 -2.99
N LEU A 13 -7.20 -23.75 -1.89
CA LEU A 13 -5.85 -23.49 -1.40
C LEU A 13 -5.19 -24.78 -0.94
N SER A 14 -4.04 -25.09 -1.54
CA SER A 14 -3.16 -26.19 -1.12
C SER A 14 -1.74 -25.67 -0.97
N LEU A 15 -1.24 -25.54 0.26
CA LEU A 15 0.13 -25.06 0.50
C LEU A 15 1.21 -26.01 -0.04
N ASN A 16 0.88 -27.26 -0.38
CA ASN A 16 1.76 -28.16 -1.14
C ASN A 16 2.04 -27.65 -2.57
N GLU A 17 1.20 -26.75 -3.08
CA GLU A 17 1.36 -26.10 -4.38
C GLU A 17 1.89 -24.67 -4.28
N ALA A 18 2.38 -24.27 -3.12
CA ALA A 18 2.85 -22.91 -2.86
C ALA A 18 3.90 -22.41 -3.87
N ALA A 19 4.69 -23.32 -4.44
CA ALA A 19 5.65 -23.01 -5.52
C ALA A 19 5.00 -22.40 -6.80
N ASN A 20 3.66 -22.45 -6.90
CA ASN A 20 2.90 -21.77 -7.97
C ASN A 20 2.29 -20.46 -7.52
N TYR A 21 2.35 -20.12 -6.24
CA TYR A 21 1.65 -18.99 -5.64
C TYR A 21 2.61 -17.84 -5.32
N ASN A 22 2.08 -16.64 -5.36
CA ASN A 22 2.75 -15.47 -4.80
C ASN A 22 2.20 -15.20 -3.40
N LEU A 23 3.11 -14.97 -2.45
CA LEU A 23 2.78 -14.43 -1.13
C LEU A 23 2.98 -12.92 -1.16
N LEU A 24 1.95 -12.17 -0.81
CA LEU A 24 1.97 -10.72 -0.68
C LEU A 24 1.95 -10.38 0.80
N LEU A 25 2.91 -9.61 1.27
CA LEU A 25 3.04 -9.17 2.66
C LEU A 25 3.02 -7.65 2.72
N GLN A 26 2.20 -7.11 3.59
CA GLN A 26 2.22 -5.70 3.97
C GLN A 26 2.64 -5.61 5.43
N VAL A 27 3.78 -5.00 5.70
CA VAL A 27 4.36 -4.92 7.05
C VAL A 27 4.20 -3.49 7.57
N ASP A 28 3.44 -3.37 8.66
CA ASP A 28 3.21 -2.15 9.41
C ASP A 28 3.99 -2.15 10.73
N PRO A 29 4.11 -1.03 11.46
CA PRO A 29 4.91 -0.97 12.69
C PRO A 29 4.49 -1.93 13.81
N HIS A 30 3.25 -2.41 13.81
CA HIS A 30 2.69 -3.21 14.90
C HIS A 30 2.11 -4.55 14.47
N SER A 31 1.88 -4.75 13.18
CA SER A 31 1.27 -5.95 12.62
C SER A 31 1.72 -6.14 11.18
N PHE A 32 1.34 -7.27 10.61
CA PHE A 32 1.41 -7.46 9.18
C PHE A 32 0.11 -8.03 8.65
N SER A 33 -0.12 -7.85 7.35
CA SER A 33 -1.21 -8.47 6.61
C SER A 33 -0.64 -9.29 5.47
N TYR A 34 -1.30 -10.38 5.10
CA TYR A 34 -0.86 -11.17 3.97
C TYR A 34 -2.00 -11.56 3.03
N ALA A 35 -1.64 -11.79 1.76
CA ALA A 35 -2.51 -12.43 0.78
C ALA A 35 -1.73 -13.48 0.00
N ILE A 36 -2.38 -14.59 -0.32
CA ILE A 36 -1.85 -15.63 -1.22
C ILE A 36 -2.61 -15.50 -2.54
N ALA A 37 -1.86 -15.34 -3.62
CA ALA A 37 -2.43 -15.20 -4.97
C ALA A 37 -1.90 -16.26 -5.93
N TYR A 38 -2.78 -16.84 -6.71
CA TYR A 38 -2.44 -17.69 -7.83
C TYR A 38 -2.84 -17.02 -9.14
N LYS A 39 -1.87 -16.68 -9.97
CA LYS A 39 -2.12 -15.81 -11.14
C LYS A 39 -2.83 -14.53 -10.69
N LYS A 40 -4.07 -14.31 -11.12
CA LYS A 40 -4.88 -13.14 -10.74
C LYS A 40 -5.99 -13.49 -9.71
N LYS A 41 -6.02 -14.69 -9.12
CA LYS A 41 -7.04 -15.10 -8.15
C LYS A 41 -6.50 -14.99 -6.73
N LEU A 42 -7.27 -14.40 -5.83
CA LEU A 42 -7.03 -14.43 -4.39
C LEU A 42 -7.36 -15.83 -3.85
N LEU A 43 -6.41 -16.45 -3.14
CA LEU A 43 -6.61 -17.75 -2.48
C LEU A 43 -6.71 -17.64 -0.96
N ALA A 44 -6.00 -16.71 -0.34
CA ALA A 44 -6.12 -16.44 1.08
C ALA A 44 -5.80 -14.98 1.39
N TRP A 45 -6.33 -14.50 2.51
CA TRP A 45 -6.09 -13.16 3.03
C TRP A 45 -6.31 -13.13 4.53
N ALA A 46 -5.39 -12.50 5.27
CA ALA A 46 -5.58 -12.16 6.67
C ALA A 46 -4.89 -10.83 6.99
N GLU A 47 -5.49 -10.10 7.92
CA GLU A 47 -5.01 -8.80 8.41
C GLU A 47 -4.68 -8.84 9.89
N ASN A 48 -3.91 -7.85 10.33
CA ASN A 48 -3.52 -7.63 11.72
C ASN A 48 -2.85 -8.85 12.36
N CYS A 49 -2.04 -9.59 11.60
CA CYS A 49 -1.24 -10.69 12.11
C CYS A 49 -0.11 -10.15 13.01
N PRO A 50 0.20 -10.82 14.14
CA PRO A 50 1.27 -10.38 15.03
C PRO A 50 2.64 -10.41 14.34
N LEU A 51 3.44 -9.36 14.42
CA LEU A 51 4.80 -9.31 13.83
C LEU A 51 5.70 -10.44 14.29
N GLY A 52 5.51 -10.94 15.51
CA GLY A 52 6.28 -12.08 16.03
C GLY A 52 6.17 -13.35 15.19
N GLU A 53 5.07 -13.52 14.47
CA GLU A 53 4.87 -14.65 13.55
C GLU A 53 5.86 -14.63 12.37
N LEU A 54 6.31 -13.45 11.91
CA LEU A 54 7.31 -13.37 10.84
C LEU A 54 8.68 -13.91 11.30
N ALA A 55 9.06 -13.63 12.54
CA ALA A 55 10.36 -14.06 13.08
C ALA A 55 10.31 -15.48 13.65
N ASN A 56 9.19 -15.88 14.24
CA ASN A 56 9.01 -17.19 14.88
C ASN A 56 7.55 -17.67 14.70
N PRO A 57 7.20 -18.19 13.52
CA PRO A 57 5.85 -18.58 13.19
C PRO A 57 5.33 -19.73 14.09
N GLN A 58 4.15 -19.57 14.64
CA GLN A 58 3.44 -20.54 15.47
C GLN A 58 2.07 -20.87 14.85
N GLU A 59 1.16 -19.90 14.85
CA GLU A 59 -0.19 -20.07 14.29
C GLU A 59 -0.18 -20.01 12.76
N LEU A 60 0.74 -19.24 12.17
CA LEU A 60 0.90 -19.08 10.73
C LEU A 60 2.05 -19.92 10.16
N GLN A 61 2.56 -20.90 10.90
CA GLN A 61 3.73 -21.69 10.51
C GLN A 61 3.57 -22.28 9.10
N GLU A 62 2.46 -22.94 8.80
CA GLU A 62 2.25 -23.55 7.47
C GLU A 62 2.28 -22.53 6.33
N VAL A 63 1.71 -21.33 6.57
CA VAL A 63 1.69 -20.25 5.58
C VAL A 63 3.07 -19.63 5.41
N LEU A 64 3.75 -19.28 6.52
CA LEU A 64 5.00 -18.51 6.46
C LEU A 64 6.23 -19.36 6.14
N THR A 65 6.16 -20.71 6.28
CA THR A 65 7.26 -21.60 5.91
C THR A 65 7.08 -22.31 4.56
N ALA A 66 5.97 -22.07 3.87
CA ALA A 66 5.73 -22.64 2.57
C ALA A 66 6.69 -22.04 1.50
N ASN A 67 7.09 -22.86 0.54
CA ASN A 67 8.01 -22.42 -0.52
C ASN A 67 7.21 -21.77 -1.66
N TYR A 68 7.06 -20.44 -1.63
CA TYR A 68 6.34 -19.67 -2.63
C TYR A 68 7.15 -19.44 -3.90
N LYS A 69 6.45 -19.29 -5.05
CA LYS A 69 7.06 -18.85 -6.31
C LYS A 69 7.78 -17.52 -6.12
N GLN A 70 7.14 -16.58 -5.45
CA GLN A 70 7.69 -15.27 -5.11
C GLN A 70 7.00 -14.72 -3.87
N VAL A 71 7.75 -14.00 -3.04
CA VAL A 71 7.24 -13.23 -1.91
C VAL A 71 7.45 -11.75 -2.20
N ILE A 72 6.39 -10.95 -2.12
CA ILE A 72 6.45 -9.51 -2.30
C ILE A 72 6.12 -8.85 -0.96
N THR A 73 7.12 -8.20 -0.37
CA THR A 73 7.01 -7.55 0.94
C THR A 73 6.96 -6.04 0.77
N GLY A 74 5.79 -5.46 1.02
CA GLY A 74 5.57 -4.02 1.08
C GLY A 74 5.89 -3.49 2.48
N LEU A 75 6.91 -2.63 2.59
CA LEU A 75 7.31 -2.01 3.85
C LEU A 75 6.70 -0.61 3.98
N THR A 76 6.09 -0.35 5.13
CA THR A 76 5.59 0.98 5.49
C THR A 76 6.75 1.87 5.94
N SER A 77 6.73 3.11 5.51
CA SER A 77 7.66 4.14 5.97
C SER A 77 6.91 5.45 6.19
N GLY A 78 7.11 6.07 7.35
CA GLY A 78 6.59 7.40 7.65
C GLY A 78 7.49 8.53 7.17
N ALA A 79 8.69 8.22 6.65
CA ALA A 79 9.63 9.22 6.16
C ALA A 79 10.20 8.79 4.80
N PHE A 80 9.83 9.51 3.78
CA PHE A 80 10.26 9.29 2.40
C PHE A 80 10.37 10.62 1.64
N THR A 81 11.03 10.57 0.50
CA THR A 81 11.05 11.65 -0.48
C THR A 81 10.94 11.09 -1.88
N LEU A 82 10.32 11.86 -2.77
CA LEU A 82 10.27 11.57 -4.19
C LEU A 82 11.32 12.41 -4.92
N MET A 83 12.03 11.77 -5.83
CA MET A 83 13.02 12.42 -6.68
C MET A 83 12.73 12.07 -8.15
N PRO A 84 12.76 13.05 -9.06
CA PRO A 84 12.73 12.74 -10.48
C PRO A 84 13.88 11.80 -10.86
N GLU A 85 13.57 10.73 -11.60
CA GLU A 85 14.56 9.71 -12.02
C GLU A 85 15.76 10.33 -12.73
N ALA A 86 15.53 11.36 -13.55
CA ALA A 86 16.58 12.09 -14.26
C ALA A 86 17.57 12.84 -13.34
N LEU A 87 17.22 13.05 -12.08
CA LEU A 87 18.06 13.72 -11.08
C LEU A 87 18.59 12.75 -10.01
N PHE A 88 18.15 11.50 -10.06
CA PHE A 88 18.57 10.48 -9.09
C PHE A 88 19.93 9.91 -9.47
N ASP A 89 20.83 9.91 -8.50
CA ASP A 89 22.09 9.20 -8.52
C ASP A 89 22.29 8.47 -7.20
N ASN A 90 22.62 7.19 -7.27
CA ASN A 90 22.87 6.35 -6.09
C ASN A 90 23.94 6.93 -5.14
N GLU A 91 24.93 7.66 -5.68
CA GLU A 91 25.96 8.31 -4.86
C GLU A 91 25.38 9.39 -3.94
N TYR A 92 24.23 10.02 -4.31
CA TYR A 92 23.56 11.04 -3.52
C TYR A 92 22.48 10.49 -2.58
N ALA A 93 22.07 9.23 -2.71
CA ALA A 93 21.01 8.62 -1.92
C ALA A 93 21.26 8.80 -0.40
N ALA A 94 22.50 8.58 0.07
CA ALA A 94 22.87 8.78 1.47
C ALA A 94 22.76 10.25 1.93
N ASN A 95 23.01 11.23 1.05
CA ASN A 95 22.88 12.64 1.38
C ASN A 95 21.40 13.06 1.44
N ILE A 96 20.59 12.51 0.56
CA ILE A 96 19.13 12.72 0.54
C ILE A 96 18.49 12.09 1.77
N ALA A 97 18.96 10.91 2.17
CA ALA A 97 18.51 10.21 3.36
C ALA A 97 18.65 11.07 4.65
N ARG A 98 19.64 11.96 4.73
CA ARG A 98 19.77 12.90 5.86
C ARG A 98 18.54 13.81 6.05
N LEU A 99 17.77 14.06 5.00
CA LEU A 99 16.52 14.82 5.07
C LEU A 99 15.40 14.01 5.73
N LEU A 100 15.57 12.70 5.88
CA LEU A 100 14.57 11.79 6.43
C LEU A 100 14.76 11.52 7.93
N ASP A 101 15.68 12.23 8.60
CA ASP A 101 15.99 12.01 10.02
C ASP A 101 16.28 10.54 10.34
N VAL A 102 17.28 9.98 9.66
CA VAL A 102 17.66 8.56 9.73
C VAL A 102 18.44 8.29 11.01
N ALA A 103 17.99 7.37 11.85
CA ALA A 103 18.72 6.86 12.99
C ALA A 103 19.81 5.84 12.56
N GLU A 104 20.78 5.57 13.41
CA GLU A 104 21.85 4.59 13.12
C GLU A 104 21.32 3.16 12.87
N THR A 105 20.12 2.85 13.40
CA THR A 105 19.46 1.54 13.27
C THR A 105 18.54 1.46 12.06
N ASP A 106 18.28 2.57 11.37
CA ASP A 106 17.39 2.61 10.23
C ASP A 106 18.12 2.17 8.96
N SER A 107 17.41 1.49 8.08
CA SER A 107 17.84 1.19 6.72
C SER A 107 17.24 2.17 5.73
N VAL A 108 18.00 2.57 4.72
CA VAL A 108 17.52 3.47 3.65
C VAL A 108 17.48 2.72 2.34
N TYR A 109 16.37 2.83 1.66
CA TYR A 109 16.13 2.23 0.35
C TYR A 109 15.82 3.31 -0.68
N ALA A 110 16.27 3.05 -1.91
CA ALA A 110 15.90 3.83 -3.08
C ALA A 110 15.42 2.86 -4.16
N GLN A 111 14.27 3.13 -4.75
CA GLN A 111 13.73 2.31 -5.82
C GLN A 111 12.85 3.13 -6.77
N PRO A 112 12.79 2.75 -8.07
CA PRO A 112 11.85 3.34 -9.00
C PRO A 112 10.41 3.16 -8.49
N LEU A 113 9.66 4.26 -8.38
CA LEU A 113 8.24 4.25 -8.04
C LEU A 113 7.39 4.11 -9.31
N ASP A 114 7.74 4.90 -10.31
CA ASP A 114 7.21 4.83 -11.67
C ASP A 114 8.35 5.07 -12.68
N SER A 115 8.02 5.29 -13.95
CA SER A 115 9.01 5.54 -15.02
C SER A 115 9.74 6.89 -14.91
N LYS A 116 9.37 7.77 -13.99
CA LYS A 116 9.87 9.14 -13.87
C LYS A 116 10.33 9.51 -12.46
N ASN A 117 9.96 8.75 -11.47
CA ASN A 117 10.19 9.06 -10.07
C ASN A 117 10.84 7.89 -9.34
N THR A 118 11.88 8.17 -8.60
CA THR A 118 12.48 7.28 -7.59
C THR A 118 11.96 7.70 -6.22
N ILE A 119 11.54 6.74 -5.40
CA ILE A 119 11.24 6.94 -4.00
C ILE A 119 12.45 6.54 -3.16
N ILE A 120 12.83 7.43 -2.23
CA ILE A 120 13.86 7.18 -1.21
C ILE A 120 13.12 7.18 0.12
N TYR A 121 13.24 6.08 0.88
CA TYR A 121 12.53 5.93 2.14
C TYR A 121 13.37 5.24 3.19
N LYS A 122 13.10 5.53 4.45
CA LYS A 122 13.72 4.85 5.57
C LYS A 122 12.81 3.78 6.15
N VAL A 123 13.42 2.72 6.63
CA VAL A 123 12.74 1.60 7.29
C VAL A 123 13.37 1.44 8.66
N ASP A 124 12.56 1.44 9.71
CA ASP A 124 13.03 1.22 11.06
C ASP A 124 13.46 -0.23 11.31
N GLN A 125 14.11 -0.46 12.44
CA GLN A 125 14.62 -1.78 12.79
C GLN A 125 13.54 -2.85 12.89
N THR A 126 12.32 -2.48 13.30
CA THR A 126 11.20 -3.43 13.45
C THR A 126 10.73 -3.95 12.10
N ALA A 127 10.56 -3.06 11.13
CA ALA A 127 10.19 -3.42 9.77
C ALA A 127 11.37 -4.09 9.03
N SER A 128 12.61 -3.72 9.35
CA SER A 128 13.81 -4.38 8.81
C SER A 128 13.93 -5.84 9.27
N ALA A 129 13.44 -6.18 10.46
CA ALA A 129 13.46 -7.57 10.96
C ALA A 129 12.53 -8.51 10.16
N ALA A 130 11.58 -7.98 9.42
CA ALA A 130 10.73 -8.74 8.52
C ALA A 130 11.39 -9.08 7.18
N GLN A 131 12.58 -8.57 6.91
CA GLN A 131 13.31 -8.75 5.65
C GLN A 131 14.18 -9.99 5.68
N GLY A 132 14.35 -10.61 4.51
CA GLY A 132 15.22 -11.78 4.37
C GLY A 132 14.70 -13.04 5.04
N VAL A 133 13.41 -13.06 5.41
CA VAL A 133 12.75 -14.24 5.97
C VAL A 133 12.48 -15.28 4.87
N PHE A 134 12.32 -14.85 3.64
CA PHE A 134 11.96 -15.70 2.51
C PHE A 134 13.05 -15.71 1.43
N GLU A 135 13.29 -16.86 0.80
CA GLU A 135 14.35 -17.02 -0.22
C GLU A 135 14.12 -16.19 -1.49
N ASN A 136 12.88 -16.07 -1.95
CA ASN A 136 12.51 -15.37 -3.19
C ASN A 136 11.78 -14.05 -2.90
N GLU A 137 12.30 -13.27 -1.95
CA GLU A 137 11.68 -12.03 -1.50
C GLU A 137 12.02 -10.84 -2.38
N THR A 138 11.00 -10.07 -2.74
CA THR A 138 11.12 -8.75 -3.36
C THR A 138 10.57 -7.70 -2.40
N ILE A 139 11.45 -6.83 -1.91
CA ILE A 139 11.06 -5.76 -0.98
C ILE A 139 10.69 -4.51 -1.78
N VAL A 140 9.53 -3.93 -1.48
CA VAL A 140 9.05 -2.71 -2.12
C VAL A 140 8.53 -1.71 -1.09
N TYR A 141 8.52 -0.44 -1.46
CA TYR A 141 7.74 0.55 -0.73
C TYR A 141 6.24 0.19 -0.81
N ARG A 142 5.56 0.14 0.32
CA ARG A 142 4.18 -0.39 0.45
C ARG A 142 3.21 0.18 -0.60
N ALA A 143 3.21 1.51 -0.75
CA ALA A 143 2.28 2.17 -1.66
C ALA A 143 2.60 1.98 -3.15
N LYS A 144 3.76 1.42 -3.52
CA LYS A 144 4.15 1.26 -4.92
C LYS A 144 3.11 0.51 -5.73
N GLY A 145 2.63 -0.62 -5.22
CA GLY A 145 1.58 -1.40 -5.88
C GLY A 145 0.29 -0.62 -6.06
N TRP A 146 -0.17 0.07 -5.01
CA TRP A 146 -1.37 0.90 -5.06
C TRP A 146 -1.26 2.05 -6.06
N ILE A 147 -0.11 2.75 -6.09
CA ILE A 147 0.16 3.82 -7.07
C ILE A 147 0.08 3.27 -8.51
N ILE A 148 0.68 2.08 -8.76
CA ILE A 148 0.61 1.42 -10.06
C ILE A 148 -0.84 1.02 -10.40
N ALA A 149 -1.60 0.48 -9.44
CA ALA A 149 -2.99 0.09 -9.64
C ALA A 149 -3.86 1.29 -10.05
N VAL A 150 -3.69 2.42 -9.36
CA VAL A 150 -4.41 3.67 -9.69
C VAL A 150 -3.97 4.18 -11.07
N ALA A 151 -2.67 4.22 -11.35
CA ALA A 151 -2.15 4.67 -12.66
C ALA A 151 -2.72 3.85 -13.82
N ASN A 152 -2.86 2.54 -13.64
CA ASN A 152 -3.40 1.63 -14.66
C ASN A 152 -4.93 1.76 -14.86
N ASN A 153 -5.61 2.46 -13.94
CA ASN A 153 -7.07 2.65 -14.00
C ASN A 153 -7.48 4.03 -14.57
N TYR A 154 -6.63 4.62 -15.40
CA TYR A 154 -6.88 5.88 -16.11
C TYR A 154 -7.33 7.04 -15.21
N PRO A 155 -6.51 7.42 -14.22
CA PRO A 155 -6.85 8.50 -13.30
C PRO A 155 -7.02 9.83 -14.04
N THR A 156 -7.91 10.69 -13.52
CA THR A 156 -8.08 12.05 -14.04
C THR A 156 -7.36 13.07 -13.15
N SER A 157 -7.07 14.25 -13.68
CA SER A 157 -6.43 15.32 -12.92
C SER A 157 -7.32 15.92 -11.81
N THR A 158 -8.63 15.62 -11.84
CA THR A 158 -9.62 16.05 -10.85
C THR A 158 -9.94 14.98 -9.82
N ASP A 159 -9.32 13.80 -9.89
CA ASP A 159 -9.48 12.74 -8.89
C ASP A 159 -8.37 12.83 -7.84
N LEU A 160 -8.76 12.83 -6.57
CA LEU A 160 -7.85 12.71 -5.44
C LEU A 160 -8.10 11.35 -4.78
N TYR A 161 -7.11 10.47 -4.87
CA TYR A 161 -7.19 9.11 -4.32
C TYR A 161 -6.70 9.10 -2.88
N LEU A 162 -7.49 8.54 -1.99
CA LEU A 162 -7.17 8.36 -0.59
C LEU A 162 -7.11 6.88 -0.25
N ASN A 163 -6.00 6.43 0.34
CA ASN A 163 -5.91 5.12 0.97
C ASN A 163 -5.83 5.33 2.48
N ILE A 164 -6.85 4.85 3.19
CA ILE A 164 -7.09 5.12 4.61
C ILE A 164 -6.82 3.84 5.39
N GLU A 165 -5.71 3.79 6.12
CA GLU A 165 -5.31 2.60 6.88
C GLU A 165 -4.60 2.99 8.18
N ASN A 166 -4.89 2.30 9.26
CA ASN A 166 -4.15 2.37 10.54
C ASN A 166 -3.93 3.80 11.07
N GLY A 167 -4.92 4.70 10.93
CA GLY A 167 -4.81 6.09 11.39
C GLY A 167 -3.91 6.97 10.51
N THR A 168 -3.60 6.52 9.31
CA THR A 168 -2.92 7.30 8.28
C THR A 168 -3.77 7.39 7.02
N VAL A 169 -3.59 8.46 6.26
CA VAL A 169 -4.13 8.62 4.92
C VAL A 169 -3.01 8.88 3.94
N GLU A 170 -2.90 8.03 2.94
CA GLU A 170 -2.07 8.28 1.77
C GLU A 170 -2.92 9.02 0.74
N ILE A 171 -2.40 10.13 0.22
CA ILE A 171 -3.10 10.97 -0.75
C ILE A 171 -2.31 10.98 -2.06
N LEU A 172 -2.99 10.69 -3.15
CA LEU A 172 -2.41 10.51 -4.47
C LEU A 172 -3.20 11.29 -5.52
N ASN A 173 -2.49 11.98 -6.40
CA ASN A 173 -3.07 12.64 -7.57
C ASN A 173 -2.20 12.44 -8.80
N PHE A 174 -2.85 12.26 -9.93
CA PHE A 174 -2.23 12.19 -11.25
C PHE A 174 -2.64 13.37 -12.12
N ASN A 175 -1.75 13.78 -13.00
CA ASN A 175 -2.09 14.62 -14.13
C ASN A 175 -1.95 13.78 -15.39
N TYR A 176 -3.05 13.21 -15.85
CA TYR A 176 -3.11 12.13 -16.83
C TYR A 176 -2.30 10.89 -16.36
N ASP A 177 -1.26 10.51 -17.07
CA ASP A 177 -0.35 9.40 -16.78
C ASP A 177 0.81 9.75 -15.83
N LYS A 178 0.89 11.01 -15.36
CA LYS A 178 2.00 11.50 -14.55
C LYS A 178 1.60 11.62 -13.10
N LEU A 179 2.35 10.96 -12.23
CA LEU A 179 2.26 11.19 -10.79
C LEU A 179 2.54 12.68 -10.52
N ARG A 180 1.53 13.37 -9.98
CA ARG A 180 1.59 14.79 -9.64
C ARG A 180 1.86 15.02 -8.16
N PHE A 181 1.24 14.18 -7.32
CA PHE A 181 1.36 14.27 -5.88
C PHE A 181 1.23 12.88 -5.25
N TYR A 182 2.04 12.60 -4.26
CA TYR A 182 1.88 11.51 -3.33
C TYR A 182 2.46 11.91 -1.98
N ASN A 183 1.68 11.77 -0.91
CA ASN A 183 2.15 11.94 0.46
C ASN A 183 1.28 11.13 1.43
N LEU A 184 1.78 10.98 2.66
CA LEU A 184 1.14 10.26 3.75
C LEU A 184 0.99 11.23 4.94
N PHE A 185 -0.20 11.22 5.56
CA PHE A 185 -0.52 12.05 6.70
C PHE A 185 -1.11 11.20 7.83
N PRO A 186 -0.59 11.28 9.07
CA PRO A 186 -1.27 10.73 10.22
C PRO A 186 -2.52 11.58 10.53
N TYR A 187 -3.62 10.94 10.87
CA TYR A 187 -4.85 11.61 11.27
C TYR A 187 -5.51 10.90 12.46
N LYS A 188 -6.30 11.63 13.27
CA LYS A 188 -6.93 11.13 14.49
C LYS A 188 -8.45 10.99 14.37
N ASN A 189 -9.06 11.78 13.49
CA ASN A 189 -10.52 11.86 13.35
C ASN A 189 -10.89 12.32 11.93
N HIS A 190 -12.20 12.32 11.64
CA HIS A 190 -12.71 12.67 10.33
C HIS A 190 -12.50 14.14 9.95
N GLU A 191 -12.37 15.05 10.94
CA GLU A 191 -12.06 16.45 10.72
C GLU A 191 -10.63 16.62 10.19
N GLU A 192 -9.65 15.93 10.79
CA GLU A 192 -8.26 15.95 10.30
C GLU A 192 -8.12 15.28 8.93
N LEU A 193 -8.87 14.20 8.67
CA LEU A 193 -8.93 13.57 7.36
C LEU A 193 -9.43 14.54 6.29
N ALA A 194 -10.51 15.28 6.57
CA ALA A 194 -11.05 16.28 5.67
C ALA A 194 -10.08 17.46 5.50
N TYR A 195 -9.43 17.88 6.59
CA TYR A 195 -8.42 18.94 6.56
C TYR A 195 -7.25 18.60 5.64
N PHE A 196 -6.64 17.42 5.78
CA PHE A 196 -5.52 17.01 4.90
C PHE A 196 -5.97 16.87 3.45
N SER A 197 -7.17 16.37 3.20
CA SER A 197 -7.72 16.27 1.86
C SER A 197 -7.91 17.64 1.20
N ALA A 198 -8.46 18.61 1.96
CA ALA A 198 -8.64 19.98 1.50
C ALA A 198 -7.31 20.72 1.33
N PHE A 199 -6.36 20.53 2.27
CA PHE A 199 -5.01 21.10 2.19
C PHE A 199 -4.29 20.67 0.90
N VAL A 200 -4.33 19.36 0.59
CA VAL A 200 -3.72 18.86 -0.65
C VAL A 200 -4.45 19.36 -1.89
N ALA A 201 -5.79 19.46 -1.85
CA ALA A 201 -6.55 20.02 -2.96
C ALA A 201 -6.16 21.48 -3.23
N ASP A 202 -6.00 22.31 -2.18
CA ASP A 202 -5.58 23.71 -2.28
C ASP A 202 -4.17 23.84 -2.85
N GLU A 203 -3.20 23.08 -2.34
CA GLU A 203 -1.82 23.03 -2.85
C GLU A 203 -1.73 22.62 -4.34
N LEU A 204 -2.66 21.79 -4.79
CA LEU A 204 -2.78 21.39 -6.18
C LEU A 204 -3.61 22.37 -7.03
N GLY A 205 -4.15 23.43 -6.44
CA GLY A 205 -5.03 24.39 -7.13
C GLY A 205 -6.34 23.77 -7.60
N MET A 206 -6.87 22.80 -6.85
CA MET A 206 -8.12 22.09 -7.16
C MET A 206 -9.24 22.66 -6.30
N SER A 207 -10.40 22.95 -6.93
CA SER A 207 -11.60 23.35 -6.18
C SER A 207 -12.27 22.12 -5.55
N PRO A 208 -12.53 22.11 -4.22
CA PRO A 208 -13.21 21.02 -3.55
C PRO A 208 -14.56 20.64 -4.20
N GLU A 209 -15.32 21.61 -4.73
CA GLU A 209 -16.61 21.38 -5.35
C GLU A 209 -16.53 20.63 -6.68
N SER A 210 -15.40 20.71 -7.37
CA SER A 210 -15.18 20.08 -8.68
C SER A 210 -14.38 18.78 -8.62
N LEU A 211 -13.76 18.52 -7.49
CA LEU A 211 -12.90 17.34 -7.34
C LEU A 211 -13.71 16.09 -6.91
N THR A 212 -13.21 14.93 -7.29
CA THR A 212 -13.72 13.63 -6.83
C THR A 212 -12.73 13.03 -5.83
N LEU A 213 -13.16 12.75 -4.60
CA LEU A 213 -12.44 11.88 -3.69
C LEU A 213 -12.74 10.41 -4.00
N VAL A 214 -11.70 9.60 -4.16
CA VAL A 214 -11.79 8.16 -4.45
C VAL A 214 -11.14 7.39 -3.29
N LEU A 215 -11.95 6.73 -2.47
CA LEU A 215 -11.53 6.19 -1.18
C LEU A 215 -11.24 4.68 -1.23
N SER A 216 -10.13 4.28 -0.64
CA SER A 216 -9.70 2.89 -0.44
C SER A 216 -9.32 2.65 1.03
N GLY A 217 -9.12 1.39 1.41
CA GLY A 217 -8.70 1.00 2.76
C GLY A 217 -9.86 0.88 3.74
N ASP A 218 -9.63 1.24 4.99
CA ASP A 218 -10.57 1.09 6.11
C ASP A 218 -11.67 2.15 6.12
N VAL A 219 -12.49 2.15 5.08
CA VAL A 219 -13.61 3.08 4.92
C VAL A 219 -14.79 2.38 4.23
N ASN A 220 -16.01 2.72 4.64
CA ASN A 220 -17.24 2.29 3.97
C ASN A 220 -18.10 3.51 3.66
N ALA A 221 -19.01 3.39 2.70
CA ALA A 221 -19.92 4.48 2.33
C ALA A 221 -20.89 4.89 3.46
N SER A 222 -21.06 4.02 4.47
CA SER A 222 -21.88 4.29 5.67
C SER A 222 -21.11 4.95 6.80
N ASP A 223 -19.78 5.08 6.69
CA ASP A 223 -18.94 5.57 7.77
C ASP A 223 -19.05 7.09 7.95
N LYS A 224 -18.84 7.54 9.19
CA LYS A 224 -18.85 8.96 9.53
C LYS A 224 -17.81 9.74 8.72
N SER A 225 -16.64 9.17 8.49
CA SER A 225 -15.60 9.78 7.67
C SER A 225 -16.05 10.02 6.23
N PHE A 226 -16.72 9.03 5.61
CA PHE A 226 -17.28 9.18 4.27
C PHE A 226 -18.33 10.29 4.21
N THR A 227 -19.30 10.26 5.13
CA THR A 227 -20.37 11.25 5.20
C THR A 227 -19.81 12.66 5.41
N TYR A 228 -18.84 12.80 6.31
CA TYR A 228 -18.21 14.09 6.61
C TYR A 228 -17.45 14.64 5.40
N LEU A 229 -16.67 13.81 4.70
CA LEU A 229 -15.99 14.21 3.46
C LEU A 229 -17.01 14.68 2.40
N ALA A 230 -18.16 14.02 2.29
CA ALA A 230 -19.20 14.38 1.32
C ALA A 230 -19.88 15.74 1.60
N GLU A 231 -19.69 16.33 2.78
CA GLU A 231 -20.14 17.69 3.10
C GLU A 231 -19.25 18.78 2.47
N PHE A 232 -17.97 18.48 2.23
CA PHE A 232 -16.98 19.45 1.77
C PHE A 232 -16.57 19.29 0.32
N PHE A 233 -16.70 18.08 -0.25
CA PHE A 233 -16.23 17.77 -1.58
C PHE A 233 -17.37 17.46 -2.54
N GLY A 234 -17.25 17.91 -3.78
CA GLY A 234 -18.30 17.79 -4.78
C GLY A 234 -18.72 16.35 -5.08
N LYS A 235 -17.78 15.40 -4.98
CA LYS A 235 -18.04 13.98 -5.15
C LYS A 235 -17.12 13.14 -4.29
N VAL A 236 -17.71 12.19 -3.55
CA VAL A 236 -16.97 11.15 -2.81
C VAL A 236 -17.48 9.80 -3.25
N LYS A 237 -16.56 8.89 -3.60
CA LYS A 237 -16.88 7.52 -4.00
C LYS A 237 -15.87 6.53 -3.43
N ILE A 238 -16.33 5.30 -3.24
CA ILE A 238 -15.46 4.17 -2.94
C ILE A 238 -14.73 3.76 -4.23
N ASN A 239 -13.45 3.39 -4.08
CA ASN A 239 -12.64 2.89 -5.17
C ASN A 239 -13.10 1.48 -5.58
N ASP A 240 -13.39 1.27 -6.84
CA ASP A 240 -13.84 0.01 -7.43
C ASP A 240 -12.73 -0.73 -8.19
N THR A 241 -11.50 -0.21 -8.14
CA THR A 241 -10.32 -0.84 -8.77
C THR A 241 -10.09 -2.23 -8.18
N GLN A 242 -9.93 -3.22 -9.05
CA GLN A 242 -9.58 -4.59 -8.69
C GLN A 242 -8.31 -5.02 -9.43
N VAL A 243 -7.35 -5.54 -8.68
CA VAL A 243 -6.09 -6.10 -9.22
C VAL A 243 -6.16 -7.63 -9.28
N LEU A 244 -6.84 -8.23 -8.31
CA LEU A 244 -7.08 -9.67 -8.24
C LEU A 244 -8.57 -9.97 -8.44
N VAL A 245 -8.88 -11.15 -8.92
CA VAL A 245 -10.24 -11.72 -8.88
C VAL A 245 -10.54 -12.10 -7.44
N LEU A 246 -11.52 -11.43 -6.87
CA LEU A 246 -11.90 -11.55 -5.46
C LEU A 246 -13.20 -12.34 -5.31
N PRO A 247 -13.36 -13.13 -4.23
CA PRO A 247 -14.63 -13.74 -3.88
C PRO A 247 -15.62 -12.67 -3.36
N GLU A 248 -16.92 -12.95 -3.42
CA GLU A 248 -17.98 -12.00 -3.05
C GLU A 248 -17.88 -11.44 -1.62
N GLN A 249 -17.32 -12.22 -0.68
CA GLN A 249 -17.14 -11.82 0.70
C GLN A 249 -15.96 -10.87 0.94
N VAL A 250 -15.07 -10.70 -0.04
CA VAL A 250 -13.90 -9.82 0.06
C VAL A 250 -14.19 -8.48 -0.62
N VAL A 251 -14.14 -7.42 0.15
CA VAL A 251 -14.45 -6.06 -0.32
C VAL A 251 -13.24 -5.47 -1.05
N PRO A 252 -13.36 -5.13 -2.35
CA PRO A 252 -12.21 -4.77 -3.19
C PRO A 252 -11.37 -3.60 -2.64
N HIS A 253 -11.98 -2.50 -2.24
CA HIS A 253 -11.26 -1.32 -1.79
C HIS A 253 -10.49 -1.53 -0.49
N LYS A 254 -10.88 -2.50 0.34
CA LYS A 254 -10.20 -2.81 1.60
C LYS A 254 -8.89 -3.55 1.40
N ILE A 255 -8.87 -4.48 0.47
CA ILE A 255 -7.67 -5.28 0.18
C ILE A 255 -6.79 -4.64 -0.92
N LEU A 256 -7.21 -3.53 -1.53
CA LEU A 256 -6.57 -2.98 -2.72
C LEU A 256 -5.07 -2.75 -2.55
N SER A 257 -4.66 -2.13 -1.46
CA SER A 257 -3.24 -1.84 -1.18
C SER A 257 -2.39 -3.12 -1.16
N LEU A 258 -2.84 -4.11 -0.39
CA LEU A 258 -2.17 -5.42 -0.28
C LEU A 258 -2.23 -6.20 -1.61
N ALA A 259 -3.40 -6.30 -2.24
CA ALA A 259 -3.57 -7.01 -3.51
C ALA A 259 -2.70 -6.41 -4.63
N ALA A 260 -2.53 -5.09 -4.61
CA ALA A 260 -1.75 -4.37 -5.60
C ALA A 260 -0.25 -4.64 -5.53
N LEU A 261 0.27 -5.19 -4.43
CA LEU A 261 1.65 -5.68 -4.36
C LEU A 261 1.94 -6.73 -5.44
N SER A 262 0.92 -7.46 -5.91
CA SER A 262 1.06 -8.40 -7.03
C SER A 262 1.57 -7.74 -8.32
N LEU A 263 1.34 -6.44 -8.51
CA LEU A 263 1.85 -5.65 -9.64
C LEU A 263 3.35 -5.36 -9.54
N CYS A 264 3.95 -5.60 -8.38
CA CYS A 264 5.38 -5.44 -8.12
C CYS A 264 6.15 -6.76 -8.32
N ALA A 265 5.46 -7.87 -8.63
CA ALA A 265 6.10 -9.14 -8.96
C ALA A 265 6.99 -8.98 -10.20
N SER A 266 8.14 -9.64 -10.21
CA SER A 266 9.00 -9.71 -11.39
C SER A 266 8.21 -10.35 -12.55
N SER A 267 8.22 -9.68 -13.70
CA SER A 267 7.60 -10.16 -14.92
C SER A 267 8.42 -11.32 -15.52
N GLU A 268 8.27 -12.49 -14.97
CA GLU A 268 8.54 -13.72 -15.71
C GLU A 268 7.18 -14.26 -16.18
N GLU A 269 6.91 -13.98 -17.45
CA GLU A 269 5.85 -14.52 -18.31
C GLU A 269 4.39 -14.35 -17.83
N ASN A 270 3.74 -13.38 -18.46
CA ASN A 270 2.30 -13.44 -18.76
C ASN A 270 1.97 -14.50 -19.80
#